data_120d9901528049f9c5bd3da6dffe136e
#
_entry.id   120d9901528049f9c5bd3da6dffe136e
#
_cell.length_a   1.000
_cell.length_b   1.000
_cell.length_c   1.000
_cell.angle_alpha   90.00
_cell.angle_beta   90.00
_cell.angle_gamma   90.00
#
_symmetry.space_group_name_H-M   'P 1'
#
loop_
_entity.id
_entity.type
_entity.pdbx_description
1 polymer ?
#
loop_
_entity_poly.entity_id
_entity_poly.type
_entity_poly.pdbx_seq_one_letter_code
_entity_poly.pdbx_strand_id
1 'polypeptide(L)' 'MGQRYWVIGGDYSDCRFRDLEPGTEIVHGPYDDEVQARMEWQRLTFHDHWRATERYTICVEPVRL' A
#
# COMPACT_ATOMS: atom_id res chain seq x y z
N MET A 1 -4.04 13.29 -19.60
CA MET A 1 -3.03 12.77 -18.65
C MET A 1 -3.72 12.24 -17.43
N GLY A 2 -3.33 11.07 -17.02
CA GLY A 2 -3.88 10.47 -15.84
C GLY A 2 -2.81 10.15 -14.81
N GLN A 3 -3.27 9.66 -13.69
CA GLN A 3 -2.41 9.12 -12.66
C GLN A 3 -2.89 7.73 -12.33
N ARG A 4 -1.98 6.89 -11.94
CA ARG A 4 -2.30 5.58 -11.43
C ARG A 4 -1.94 5.53 -9.95
N TYR A 5 -2.72 4.79 -9.21
CA TYR A 5 -2.55 4.70 -7.76
C TYR A 5 -2.29 3.26 -7.38
N TRP A 6 -1.37 3.06 -6.47
CA TRP A 6 -0.98 1.75 -5.99
C TRP A 6 -1.04 1.75 -4.48
N VAL A 7 -1.40 0.62 -3.90
CA VAL A 7 -1.28 0.42 -2.46
C VAL A 7 -0.15 -0.56 -2.24
N ILE A 8 0.88 -0.12 -1.56
CA ILE A 8 2.07 -0.94 -1.30
C ILE A 8 2.35 -0.99 0.19
N GLY A 9 2.95 -2.07 0.61
CA GLY A 9 3.33 -2.22 2.00
C GLY A 9 3.59 -3.66 2.37
N GLY A 10 3.43 -3.94 3.64
CA GLY A 10 3.63 -5.26 4.19
C GLY A 10 3.95 -5.20 5.67
N ASP A 11 4.56 -6.27 6.15
CA ASP A 11 4.97 -6.39 7.54
C ASP A 11 6.46 -6.06 7.62
N TYR A 12 6.79 -5.05 8.39
CA TYR A 12 8.17 -4.61 8.57
C TYR A 12 8.82 -5.38 9.70
N SER A 13 10.15 -5.46 9.67
CA SER A 13 10.92 -6.21 10.66
C SER A 13 10.80 -5.62 12.06
N ASP A 14 10.64 -4.30 12.14
CA ASP A 14 10.50 -3.61 13.43
C ASP A 14 9.70 -2.33 13.24
N CYS A 15 9.52 -1.60 14.32
CA CYS A 15 8.70 -0.37 14.31
C CYS A 15 9.38 0.82 13.63
N ARG A 16 10.57 0.65 13.08
CA ARG A 16 11.23 1.70 12.32
C ARG A 16 10.76 1.76 10.88
N PHE A 17 10.08 0.71 10.41
CA PHE A 17 9.51 0.63 9.07
C PHE A 17 10.54 0.81 7.96
N ARG A 18 11.70 0.17 8.12
CA ARG A 18 12.76 0.23 7.13
C ARG A 18 12.83 -0.98 6.24
N ASP A 19 12.70 -2.17 6.84
CA ASP A 19 12.90 -3.44 6.14
C ASP A 19 11.64 -4.26 6.23
N LEU A 20 11.10 -4.65 5.09
CA LEU A 20 9.95 -5.54 5.02
C LEU A 20 10.39 -6.98 5.31
N GLU A 21 9.56 -7.70 6.03
CA GLU A 21 9.75 -9.14 6.19
C GLU A 21 9.59 -9.81 4.84
N PRO A 22 10.48 -10.75 4.47
CA PRO A 22 10.37 -11.42 3.19
C PRO A 22 9.03 -12.13 3.03
N GLY A 23 8.43 -11.99 1.85
CA GLY A 23 7.19 -12.65 1.52
C GLY A 23 5.93 -11.93 2.00
N THR A 24 6.09 -10.77 2.66
CA THR A 24 4.92 -10.02 3.15
C THR A 24 4.58 -8.83 2.28
N GLU A 25 5.39 -8.54 1.27
CA GLU A 25 5.18 -7.39 0.41
C GLU A 25 3.85 -7.51 -0.32
N ILE A 26 3.12 -6.41 -0.33
CA ILE A 26 1.85 -6.32 -1.04
C ILE A 26 1.94 -5.16 -2.01
N VAL A 27 1.54 -5.42 -3.26
CA VAL A 27 1.40 -4.40 -4.28
C VAL A 27 0.04 -4.60 -4.92
N HIS A 28 -0.87 -3.70 -4.66
CA HIS A 28 -2.22 -3.73 -5.21
C HIS A 28 -2.42 -2.56 -6.16
N GLY A 29 -3.01 -2.82 -7.29
CA GLY A 29 -3.26 -1.81 -8.31
C GLY A 29 -2.93 -2.34 -9.69
N PRO A 30 -2.84 -1.45 -10.69
CA PRO A 30 -3.08 -0.01 -10.55
C PRO A 30 -4.56 0.32 -10.44
N TYR A 31 -4.85 1.38 -9.72
CA TYR A 31 -6.19 1.95 -9.64
C TYR A 31 -6.22 3.27 -10.41
N ASP A 32 -7.29 3.50 -11.14
CA ASP A 32 -7.44 4.73 -11.93
C ASP A 32 -7.94 5.89 -11.08
N ASP A 33 -8.45 5.59 -9.89
CA ASP A 33 -9.11 6.56 -9.03
C ASP A 33 -8.48 6.46 -7.64
N GLU A 34 -8.14 7.60 -7.08
CA GLU A 34 -7.59 7.67 -5.72
C GLU A 34 -8.54 7.09 -4.69
N VAL A 35 -9.84 7.24 -4.89
CA VAL A 35 -10.83 6.70 -3.96
C VAL A 35 -10.75 5.19 -3.88
N GLN A 36 -10.58 4.52 -5.03
CA GLN A 36 -10.44 3.07 -5.06
C GLN A 36 -9.18 2.62 -4.31
N ALA A 37 -8.07 3.31 -4.52
CA ALA A 37 -6.83 3.00 -3.82
C ALA A 37 -6.99 3.22 -2.32
N ARG A 38 -7.66 4.29 -1.94
CA ARG A 38 -7.90 4.60 -0.53
C ARG A 38 -8.79 3.56 0.14
N MET A 39 -9.79 3.05 -0.56
CA MET A 39 -10.65 2.00 -0.03
C MET A 39 -9.85 0.72 0.23
N GLU A 40 -8.96 0.36 -0.68
CA GLU A 40 -8.12 -0.80 -0.49
C GLU A 40 -7.12 -0.58 0.66
N TRP A 41 -6.54 0.61 0.72
CA TRP A 41 -5.63 0.98 1.81
C TRP A 41 -6.33 0.87 3.17
N GLN A 42 -7.58 1.35 3.26
CA GLN A 42 -8.36 1.26 4.49
C GLN A 42 -8.63 -0.19 4.86
N ARG A 43 -8.98 -1.00 3.89
CA ARG A 43 -9.26 -2.41 4.13
C ARG A 43 -8.02 -3.11 4.70
N LEU A 44 -6.88 -2.89 4.08
CA LEU A 44 -5.63 -3.51 4.54
C LEU A 44 -5.21 -3.00 5.90
N THR A 45 -5.41 -1.72 6.15
CA THR A 45 -4.96 -1.10 7.40
C THR A 45 -5.86 -1.45 8.57
N PHE A 46 -7.17 -1.48 8.37
CA PHE A 46 -8.12 -1.57 9.47
C PHE A 46 -8.77 -2.94 9.63
N HIS A 47 -8.87 -3.71 8.55
CA HIS A 47 -9.49 -5.04 8.66
C HIS A 47 -8.49 -6.15 8.92
N ASP A 48 -7.37 -6.12 8.21
CA ASP A 48 -6.39 -7.20 8.28
C ASP A 48 -5.16 -6.79 9.08
N HIS A 49 -5.27 -5.75 9.85
CA HIS A 49 -4.15 -5.18 10.59
C HIS A 49 -3.96 -5.94 11.92
N TRP A 50 -3.03 -6.85 11.93
CA TRP A 50 -2.73 -7.69 13.08
C TRP A 50 -1.55 -7.20 13.90
N ARG A 51 -0.58 -6.61 13.24
CA ARG A 51 0.70 -6.30 13.86
C ARG A 51 0.98 -4.80 13.80
N ALA A 52 1.60 -4.31 14.85
CA ALA A 52 2.01 -2.91 14.90
C ALA A 52 3.04 -2.58 13.83
N THR A 53 3.74 -3.60 13.31
CA THR A 53 4.77 -3.43 12.28
C THR A 53 4.21 -3.45 10.86
N GLU A 54 2.93 -3.74 10.67
CA GLU A 54 2.33 -3.68 9.34
C GLU A 54 2.04 -2.23 8.97
N ARG A 55 2.39 -1.87 7.74
CA ARG A 55 2.14 -0.53 7.20
C ARG A 55 1.88 -0.62 5.72
N TYR A 56 0.96 0.22 5.26
CA TYR A 56 0.59 0.33 3.86
C TYR A 56 0.52 1.79 3.49
N THR A 57 0.86 2.09 2.24
CA THR A 57 0.84 3.46 1.76
C THR A 57 0.30 3.50 0.34
N ILE A 58 -0.25 4.64 -0.04
CA ILE A 58 -0.73 4.88 -1.39
C ILE A 58 0.38 5.59 -2.15
N CYS A 59 0.78 4.99 -3.28
CA CYS A 59 1.76 5.59 -4.18
C CYS A 59 1.05 6.11 -5.40
N VAL A 60 1.42 7.31 -5.83
CA VAL A 60 0.88 7.93 -7.03
C VAL A 60 1.91 7.83 -8.13
N GLU A 61 1.50 7.26 -9.25
CA GLU A 61 2.37 7.14 -10.42
C GLU A 61 1.81 8.01 -11.54
N PRO A 62 2.51 9.06 -11.95
CA PRO A 62 2.06 9.85 -13.09
C PRO A 62 2.19 9.02 -14.37
N VAL A 63 1.14 9.06 -15.18
CA VAL A 63 1.13 8.36 -16.46
C VAL A 63 1.51 9.36 -17.54
N ARG A 64 2.58 9.06 -18.25
CA ARG A 64 3.03 9.88 -19.37
C ARG A 64 2.62 9.21 -20.67
N LEU A 65 2.04 10.00 -21.53
CA LEU A 65 1.63 9.55 -22.86
C LEU A 65 2.58 10.11 -23.91
#